data_22df66fc59e0d8815a75b64bb1811d08
#
_entry.id   22df66fc59e0d8815a75b64bb1811d08
#
_cell.length_a   1.000
_cell.length_b   1.000
_cell.length_c   1.000
_cell.angle_alpha   90.00
_cell.angle_beta   90.00
_cell.angle_gamma   90.00
#
_symmetry.space_group_name_H-M   'P 1'
#
loop_
_entity.id
_entity.type
_entity.pdbx_description
1 polymer ?
#
loop_
_entity_poly.entity_id
_entity_poly.type
_entity_poly.pdbx_seq_one_letter_code
_entity_poly.pdbx_strand_id
1 'polypeptide(L)'
;KIDGVLLLDGVRFQDDRGFFAELYNQARMPDALPNFVQDNASLSLEKGVLRGLHFQKAPYAQGKFITVLQGSIWDVVVDLRNASATFGKAYGVELSAQNKRQLYVPEGFAHGFVTLEANTLVHYKTTAPYTPSHDSGIRWNDPTLAIDWHLEGNSPILSPKDETLPFFDATASYF
;
A
#
# COMPACT_ATOMS: atom_id res chain seq x y z
N LYS A 1 12.98 8.30 -2.95
CA LYS A 1 11.69 8.93 -3.31
C LYS A 1 11.33 8.50 -4.72
N ILE A 2 10.13 7.98 -4.91
CA ILE A 2 9.58 7.65 -6.23
C ILE A 2 8.55 8.71 -6.60
N ASP A 3 8.60 9.20 -7.84
CA ASP A 3 7.75 10.28 -8.31
C ASP A 3 6.27 9.88 -8.33
N GLY A 4 5.42 10.78 -7.81
CA GLY A 4 3.98 10.59 -7.67
C GLY A 4 3.54 9.98 -6.33
N VAL A 5 4.41 9.25 -5.60
CA VAL A 5 4.11 8.73 -4.27
C VAL A 5 4.24 9.86 -3.24
N LEU A 6 3.20 10.06 -2.42
CA LEU A 6 3.18 11.12 -1.41
C LEU A 6 3.09 10.51 -0.01
N LEU A 7 4.04 10.88 0.84
CA LEU A 7 3.99 10.59 2.27
C LEU A 7 3.51 11.86 3.01
N LEU A 8 2.43 11.73 3.77
CA LEU A 8 1.80 12.83 4.50
C LEU A 8 1.85 12.55 6.00
N ASP A 9 1.96 13.60 6.79
CA ASP A 9 1.86 13.52 8.24
C ASP A 9 0.41 13.83 8.66
N GLY A 10 -0.24 12.85 9.28
CA GLY A 10 -1.60 13.00 9.81
C GLY A 10 -1.62 13.80 11.12
N VAL A 11 -2.70 14.51 11.35
CA VAL A 11 -2.91 15.27 12.58
C VAL A 11 -3.82 14.49 13.54
N ARG A 12 -3.45 14.48 14.82
CA ARG A 12 -4.22 13.86 15.89
C ARG A 12 -4.36 14.84 17.05
N PHE A 13 -5.58 15.03 17.52
CA PHE A 13 -5.90 15.87 18.67
C PHE A 13 -6.16 14.97 19.87
N GLN A 14 -5.32 15.06 20.89
CA GLN A 14 -5.36 14.19 22.06
C GLN A 14 -5.81 14.96 23.30
N ASP A 15 -6.66 14.30 24.13
CA ASP A 15 -7.09 14.76 25.44
C ASP A 15 -7.17 13.57 26.41
N ASP A 16 -7.67 13.80 27.64
CA ASP A 16 -7.78 12.76 28.70
C ASP A 16 -8.74 11.62 28.35
N ARG A 17 -9.59 11.75 27.35
CA ARG A 17 -10.53 10.72 26.87
C ARG A 17 -9.96 9.86 25.75
N GLY A 18 -8.82 10.26 25.14
CA GLY A 18 -8.21 9.61 23.99
C GLY A 18 -7.85 10.62 22.90
N PHE A 19 -8.16 10.32 21.65
CA PHE A 19 -7.84 11.22 20.53
C PHE A 19 -8.97 11.35 19.53
N PHE A 20 -8.97 12.46 18.81
CA PHE A 20 -9.70 12.67 17.57
C PHE A 20 -8.72 12.86 16.41
N ALA A 21 -8.98 12.26 15.26
CA ALA A 21 -8.17 12.45 14.06
C ALA A 21 -9.08 12.61 12.83
N GLU A 22 -8.84 13.63 12.03
CA GLU A 22 -9.41 13.73 10.69
C GLU A 22 -8.51 12.93 9.75
N LEU A 23 -8.99 11.76 9.30
CA LEU A 23 -8.20 10.85 8.47
C LEU A 23 -8.13 11.32 7.02
N TYR A 24 -9.18 11.95 6.54
CA TYR A 24 -9.27 12.48 5.19
C TYR A 24 -10.27 13.64 5.14
N ASN A 25 -9.86 14.71 4.49
CA ASN A 25 -10.72 15.84 4.18
C ASN A 25 -10.27 16.43 2.84
N GLN A 26 -11.06 16.22 1.81
CA GLN A 26 -10.72 16.62 0.44
C GLN A 26 -10.31 18.10 0.32
N ALA A 27 -10.97 18.99 1.08
CA ALA A 27 -10.68 20.42 1.05
C ALA A 27 -9.32 20.81 1.68
N ARG A 28 -8.69 19.88 2.40
CA ARG A 28 -7.40 20.09 3.10
C ARG A 28 -6.26 19.24 2.54
N MET A 29 -6.57 18.31 1.64
CA MET A 29 -5.56 17.48 1.01
C MET A 29 -4.81 18.27 -0.08
N PRO A 30 -3.55 17.91 -0.37
CA PRO A 30 -2.85 18.46 -1.52
C PRO A 30 -3.66 18.30 -2.82
N ASP A 31 -3.62 19.29 -3.70
CA ASP A 31 -4.29 19.25 -5.00
C ASP A 31 -3.87 18.06 -5.89
N ALA A 32 -2.72 17.46 -5.59
CA ALA A 32 -2.22 16.26 -6.25
C ALA A 32 -3.00 14.98 -5.89
N LEU A 33 -3.87 15.00 -4.85
CA LEU A 33 -4.68 13.84 -4.50
C LEU A 33 -5.98 13.82 -5.30
N PRO A 34 -6.31 12.69 -5.95
CA PRO A 34 -7.54 12.53 -6.71
C PRO A 34 -8.75 12.33 -5.78
N ASN A 35 -9.93 12.28 -6.39
CA ASN A 35 -11.14 11.83 -5.69
C ASN A 35 -11.07 10.33 -5.39
N PHE A 36 -11.55 9.92 -4.21
CA PHE A 36 -11.66 8.52 -3.83
C PHE A 36 -13.14 8.08 -3.82
N VAL A 37 -13.37 6.84 -4.26
CA VAL A 37 -14.73 6.32 -4.48
C VAL A 37 -15.07 5.09 -3.65
N GLN A 38 -14.06 4.49 -2.97
CA GLN A 38 -14.25 3.29 -2.15
C GLN A 38 -13.35 3.34 -0.93
N ASP A 39 -13.88 2.93 0.21
CA ASP A 39 -13.16 2.72 1.48
C ASP A 39 -13.08 1.24 1.81
N ASN A 40 -11.94 0.82 2.34
CA ASN A 40 -11.68 -0.54 2.76
C ASN A 40 -11.00 -0.57 4.12
N ALA A 41 -11.27 -1.58 4.92
CA ALA A 41 -10.55 -1.88 6.15
C ALA A 41 -9.98 -3.30 6.09
N SER A 42 -8.76 -3.49 6.57
CA SER A 42 -8.08 -4.79 6.64
C SER A 42 -7.51 -4.99 8.04
N LEU A 43 -8.03 -5.97 8.77
CA LEU A 43 -7.48 -6.42 10.04
C LEU A 43 -6.58 -7.63 9.81
N SER A 44 -5.38 -7.59 10.35
CA SER A 44 -4.42 -8.69 10.38
C SER A 44 -4.12 -9.04 11.84
N LEU A 45 -4.42 -10.27 12.23
CA LEU A 45 -4.35 -10.70 13.64
C LEU A 45 -2.91 -10.92 14.12
N GLU A 46 -2.02 -11.31 13.20
CA GLU A 46 -0.64 -11.67 13.52
C GLU A 46 0.37 -10.66 12.97
N LYS A 47 1.56 -10.59 13.58
CA LYS A 47 2.76 -10.01 12.99
C LYS A 47 3.20 -10.89 11.80
N GLY A 48 3.73 -10.27 10.74
CA GLY A 48 4.25 -10.98 9.56
C GLY A 48 3.17 -11.36 8.54
N VAL A 49 1.92 -10.91 8.68
CA VAL A 49 0.93 -11.04 7.61
C VAL A 49 1.31 -10.12 6.46
N LEU A 50 1.59 -10.71 5.30
CA LEU A 50 1.93 -9.98 4.08
C LEU A 50 0.77 -10.04 3.09
N ARG A 51 0.40 -8.89 2.54
CA ARG A 51 -0.64 -8.72 1.52
C ARG A 51 -0.04 -7.98 0.32
N GLY A 52 0.00 -8.63 -0.82
CA GLY A 52 0.54 -8.01 -2.03
C GLY A 52 1.62 -8.83 -2.73
N LEU A 53 2.21 -8.26 -3.75
CA LEU A 53 1.97 -6.90 -4.30
C LEU A 53 0.73 -6.92 -5.21
N HIS A 54 -0.20 -5.99 -5.05
CA HIS A 54 -1.45 -5.94 -5.81
C HIS A 54 -1.61 -4.64 -6.59
N PHE A 55 -2.21 -4.73 -7.77
CA PHE A 55 -2.65 -3.60 -8.59
C PHE A 55 -3.86 -4.00 -9.45
N GLN A 56 -4.59 -3.02 -9.95
CA GLN A 56 -5.58 -3.25 -11.01
C GLN A 56 -5.08 -2.69 -12.33
N LYS A 57 -5.33 -3.42 -13.42
CA LYS A 57 -4.98 -3.02 -14.79
C LYS A 57 -5.96 -1.97 -15.32
N ALA A 58 -5.51 -1.16 -16.28
CA ALA A 58 -6.39 -0.26 -17.02
C ALA A 58 -7.59 -1.03 -17.65
N PRO A 59 -8.79 -0.41 -17.77
CA PRO A 59 -9.12 0.97 -17.41
C PRO A 59 -9.53 1.14 -15.93
N TYR A 60 -9.34 0.13 -15.07
CA TYR A 60 -9.74 0.13 -13.67
C TYR A 60 -8.56 0.28 -12.71
N ALA A 61 -7.46 0.89 -13.18
CA ALA A 61 -6.31 1.18 -12.34
C ALA A 61 -6.72 1.94 -11.08
N GLN A 62 -6.07 1.64 -9.95
CA GLN A 62 -6.41 2.21 -8.65
C GLN A 62 -5.23 2.94 -8.03
N GLY A 63 -5.40 4.23 -7.75
CA GLY A 63 -4.62 4.91 -6.73
C GLY A 63 -5.16 4.54 -5.35
N LYS A 64 -4.29 4.50 -4.34
CA LYS A 64 -4.62 4.10 -2.97
C LYS A 64 -4.14 5.15 -1.98
N PHE A 65 -4.96 5.43 -0.96
CA PHE A 65 -4.58 6.30 0.15
C PHE A 65 -4.67 5.51 1.46
N ILE A 66 -3.52 5.21 2.04
CA ILE A 66 -3.35 4.25 3.12
C ILE A 66 -3.19 4.96 4.46
N THR A 67 -3.88 4.47 5.49
CA THR A 67 -3.79 4.94 6.88
C THR A 67 -3.80 3.74 7.82
N VAL A 68 -2.85 3.66 8.75
CA VAL A 68 -2.86 2.65 9.82
C VAL A 68 -3.62 3.19 11.01
N LEU A 69 -4.73 2.51 11.37
CA LEU A 69 -5.59 2.91 12.49
C LEU A 69 -5.13 2.29 13.82
N GLN A 70 -4.54 1.08 13.76
CA GLN A 70 -3.98 0.35 14.89
C GLN A 70 -2.78 -0.47 14.44
N GLY A 71 -1.74 -0.56 15.28
CA GLY A 71 -0.52 -1.30 14.98
C GLY A 71 0.40 -0.57 14.00
N SER A 72 1.21 -1.35 13.29
CA SER A 72 2.21 -0.84 12.34
C SER A 72 2.42 -1.80 11.17
N ILE A 73 2.81 -1.24 10.03
CA ILE A 73 3.14 -1.98 8.81
C ILE A 73 4.43 -1.44 8.17
N TRP A 74 5.15 -2.30 7.48
CA TRP A 74 6.09 -1.92 6.45
C TRP A 74 5.36 -1.92 5.12
N ASP A 75 5.10 -0.73 4.58
CA ASP A 75 4.36 -0.51 3.35
C ASP A 75 5.31 -0.39 2.17
N VAL A 76 5.04 -1.10 1.08
CA VAL A 76 5.91 -1.18 -0.10
C VAL A 76 5.13 -0.89 -1.36
N VAL A 77 5.72 -0.04 -2.21
CA VAL A 77 5.24 0.25 -3.55
C VAL A 77 6.31 -0.07 -4.58
N VAL A 78 5.91 -0.54 -5.76
CA VAL A 78 6.79 -0.80 -6.90
C VAL A 78 6.25 -0.05 -8.11
N ASP A 79 7.10 0.76 -8.74
CA ASP A 79 6.73 1.48 -9.95
C ASP A 79 6.62 0.54 -11.14
N LEU A 80 5.41 0.44 -11.71
CA LEU A 80 5.11 -0.39 -12.89
C LEU A 80 4.83 0.42 -14.15
N ARG A 81 5.04 1.72 -14.12
CA ARG A 81 4.86 2.61 -15.27
C ARG A 81 6.02 2.43 -16.25
N ASN A 82 5.76 1.78 -17.38
CA ASN A 82 6.79 1.40 -18.35
C ASN A 82 7.69 2.56 -18.84
N ALA A 83 7.15 3.78 -18.96
CA ALA A 83 7.91 4.96 -19.35
C ALA A 83 8.64 5.67 -18.20
N SER A 84 8.52 5.16 -16.96
CA SER A 84 9.12 5.81 -15.79
C SER A 84 10.62 5.49 -15.67
N ALA A 85 11.40 6.49 -15.28
CA ALA A 85 12.81 6.31 -14.93
C ALA A 85 13.01 5.42 -13.68
N THR A 86 11.94 5.18 -12.90
CA THR A 86 11.92 4.33 -11.72
C THR A 86 11.17 3.01 -11.93
N PHE A 87 10.90 2.63 -13.20
CA PHE A 87 10.28 1.34 -13.51
C PHE A 87 10.99 0.17 -12.82
N GLY A 88 10.24 -0.69 -12.15
CA GLY A 88 10.76 -1.82 -11.37
C GLY A 88 11.47 -1.44 -10.06
N LYS A 89 11.48 -0.18 -9.65
CA LYS A 89 12.05 0.23 -8.36
C LYS A 89 11.02 0.15 -7.25
N ALA A 90 11.45 -0.42 -6.13
CA ALA A 90 10.66 -0.47 -4.91
C ALA A 90 10.98 0.70 -3.98
N TYR A 91 9.98 1.14 -3.22
CA TYR A 91 10.11 2.08 -2.11
C TYR A 91 9.31 1.55 -0.93
N GLY A 92 9.95 1.43 0.23
CA GLY A 92 9.33 0.99 1.48
C GLY A 92 9.30 2.12 2.51
N VAL A 93 8.26 2.13 3.35
CA VAL A 93 8.11 3.08 4.44
C VAL A 93 7.28 2.48 5.57
N GLU A 94 7.65 2.77 6.81
CA GLU A 94 6.85 2.41 7.97
C GLU A 94 5.68 3.37 8.13
N LEU A 95 4.47 2.79 8.21
CA LEU A 95 3.23 3.47 8.59
C LEU A 95 2.71 2.85 9.88
N SER A 96 2.30 3.68 10.84
CA SER A 96 1.76 3.19 12.11
C SER A 96 0.72 4.13 12.69
N ALA A 97 -0.12 3.58 13.56
CA ALA A 97 -1.03 4.38 14.36
C ALA A 97 -0.27 5.41 15.24
N GLN A 98 0.98 5.12 15.59
CA GLN A 98 1.82 6.01 16.41
C GLN A 98 2.45 7.14 15.59
N ASN A 99 3.07 6.82 14.44
CA ASN A 99 3.72 7.85 13.61
C ASN A 99 2.71 8.70 12.82
N LYS A 100 1.48 8.23 12.68
CA LYS A 100 0.35 8.94 12.01
C LYS A 100 0.59 9.24 10.53
N ARG A 101 1.60 8.64 9.93
CA ARG A 101 1.88 8.82 8.51
C ARG A 101 0.83 8.16 7.65
N GLN A 102 0.54 8.79 6.54
CA GLN A 102 -0.38 8.31 5.51
C GLN A 102 0.36 8.28 4.18
N LEU A 103 0.08 7.27 3.36
CA LEU A 103 0.74 7.12 2.06
C LEU A 103 -0.29 7.20 0.93
N TYR A 104 -0.05 8.07 -0.04
CA TYR A 104 -0.74 8.02 -1.33
C TYR A 104 0.14 7.32 -2.35
N VAL A 105 -0.41 6.28 -2.93
CA VAL A 105 0.16 5.49 -4.03
C VAL A 105 -0.69 5.75 -5.27
N PRO A 106 -0.16 6.39 -6.32
CA PRO A 106 -0.94 6.64 -7.54
C PRO A 106 -1.20 5.36 -8.34
N GLU A 107 -2.01 5.48 -9.37
CA GLU A 107 -2.15 4.45 -10.40
C GLU A 107 -0.80 4.17 -11.06
N GLY A 108 -0.62 2.95 -11.55
CA GLY A 108 0.65 2.54 -12.16
C GLY A 108 1.67 1.96 -11.19
N PHE A 109 1.25 1.71 -9.95
CA PHE A 109 2.10 1.05 -8.94
C PHE A 109 1.49 -0.27 -8.48
N ALA A 110 2.35 -1.27 -8.21
CA ALA A 110 1.98 -2.38 -7.35
C ALA A 110 2.21 -1.97 -5.89
N HIS A 111 1.32 -2.42 -5.00
CA HIS A 111 1.30 -2.07 -3.60
C HIS A 111 1.13 -3.32 -2.72
N GLY A 112 1.84 -3.37 -1.63
CA GLY A 112 1.70 -4.39 -0.61
C GLY A 112 2.27 -3.93 0.72
N PHE A 113 1.98 -4.68 1.78
CA PHE A 113 2.53 -4.40 3.09
C PHE A 113 2.70 -5.69 3.90
N VAL A 114 3.58 -5.63 4.90
CA VAL A 114 3.69 -6.65 5.95
C VAL A 114 3.42 -6.01 7.30
N THR A 115 2.68 -6.72 8.16
CA THR A 115 2.41 -6.25 9.53
C THR A 115 3.63 -6.42 10.42
N LEU A 116 4.00 -5.35 11.12
CA LEU A 116 5.11 -5.34 12.10
C LEU A 116 4.62 -5.65 13.51
N GLU A 117 3.31 -5.56 13.74
CA GLU A 117 2.64 -5.85 15.01
C GLU A 117 1.40 -6.73 14.79
N ALA A 118 0.99 -7.45 15.81
CA ALA A 118 -0.28 -8.18 15.82
C ALA A 118 -1.47 -7.21 15.95
N ASN A 119 -2.66 -7.65 15.53
CA ASN A 119 -3.90 -6.88 15.56
C ASN A 119 -3.79 -5.54 14.82
N THR A 120 -3.09 -5.53 13.69
CA THR A 120 -2.89 -4.33 12.87
C THR A 120 -4.11 -4.06 11.99
N LEU A 121 -4.70 -2.87 12.11
CA LEU A 121 -5.85 -2.41 11.33
C LEU A 121 -5.43 -1.32 10.35
N VAL A 122 -5.53 -1.62 9.07
CA VAL A 122 -5.24 -0.72 7.95
C VAL A 122 -6.53 -0.28 7.30
N HIS A 123 -6.72 1.02 7.13
CA HIS A 123 -7.76 1.62 6.32
C HIS A 123 -7.14 2.17 5.03
N TYR A 124 -7.82 1.97 3.90
CA TYR A 124 -7.38 2.60 2.65
C TYR A 124 -8.55 2.97 1.74
N LYS A 125 -8.41 4.11 1.06
CA LYS A 125 -9.32 4.61 0.03
C LYS A 125 -8.77 4.29 -1.35
N THR A 126 -9.64 4.09 -2.34
CA THR A 126 -9.23 3.84 -3.74
C THR A 126 -9.91 4.79 -4.71
N THR A 127 -9.22 5.11 -5.82
CA THR A 127 -9.70 6.03 -6.87
C THR A 127 -10.68 5.38 -7.85
N ALA A 128 -10.68 4.04 -7.93
CA ALA A 128 -11.62 3.25 -8.72
C ALA A 128 -12.20 2.10 -7.89
N PRO A 129 -13.38 1.58 -8.21
CA PRO A 129 -13.96 0.42 -7.53
C PRO A 129 -13.11 -0.84 -7.74
N TYR A 130 -13.22 -1.78 -6.79
CA TYR A 130 -12.60 -3.10 -6.98
C TYR A 130 -13.25 -3.85 -8.14
N THR A 131 -12.41 -4.28 -9.08
CA THR A 131 -12.84 -4.98 -10.29
C THR A 131 -12.06 -6.30 -10.42
N PRO A 132 -12.64 -7.45 -9.99
CA PRO A 132 -11.94 -8.74 -9.93
C PRO A 132 -11.27 -9.18 -11.24
N SER A 133 -11.89 -8.88 -12.39
CA SER A 133 -11.34 -9.24 -13.71
C SER A 133 -10.08 -8.46 -14.11
N HIS A 134 -9.77 -7.36 -13.42
CA HIS A 134 -8.60 -6.52 -13.66
C HIS A 134 -7.60 -6.57 -12.49
N ASP A 135 -7.95 -7.30 -11.42
CA ASP A 135 -7.08 -7.52 -10.29
C ASP A 135 -5.87 -8.37 -10.68
N SER A 136 -4.70 -7.92 -10.33
CA SER A 136 -3.42 -8.54 -10.67
C SER A 136 -2.40 -8.32 -9.56
N GLY A 137 -1.25 -8.98 -9.67
CA GLY A 137 -0.22 -8.82 -8.67
C GLY A 137 1.13 -9.35 -9.12
N ILE A 138 2.12 -9.13 -8.26
CA ILE A 138 3.49 -9.62 -8.40
C ILE A 138 3.86 -10.31 -7.10
N ARG A 139 4.57 -11.43 -7.23
CA ARG A 139 5.00 -12.23 -6.08
C ARG A 139 5.92 -11.42 -5.16
N TRP A 140 5.65 -11.48 -3.87
CA TRP A 140 6.32 -10.71 -2.83
C TRP A 140 7.85 -10.94 -2.78
N ASN A 141 8.30 -12.16 -3.06
CA ASN A 141 9.72 -12.58 -3.02
C ASN A 141 10.38 -12.60 -4.40
N ASP A 142 9.95 -11.70 -5.28
CA ASP A 142 10.55 -11.57 -6.61
C ASP A 142 12.05 -11.26 -6.52
N PRO A 143 12.94 -12.07 -7.15
CA PRO A 143 14.38 -11.89 -7.04
C PRO A 143 14.90 -10.65 -7.79
N THR A 144 14.16 -10.17 -8.80
CA THR A 144 14.53 -8.97 -9.57
C THR A 144 14.21 -7.71 -8.77
N LEU A 145 13.04 -7.67 -8.12
CA LEU A 145 12.63 -6.57 -7.26
C LEU A 145 13.42 -6.55 -5.95
N ALA A 146 13.86 -7.72 -5.43
CA ALA A 146 14.68 -7.90 -4.25
C ALA A 146 14.22 -7.06 -3.04
N ILE A 147 12.92 -7.06 -2.76
CA ILE A 147 12.30 -6.24 -1.72
C ILE A 147 12.71 -6.75 -0.34
N ASP A 148 13.25 -5.88 0.49
CA ASP A 148 13.42 -6.14 1.91
C ASP A 148 12.08 -5.89 2.64
N TRP A 149 11.45 -6.97 3.09
CA TRP A 149 10.19 -6.96 3.82
C TRP A 149 10.36 -6.85 5.34
N HIS A 150 11.57 -6.67 5.84
CA HIS A 150 11.86 -6.60 7.29
C HIS A 150 11.36 -7.82 8.09
N LEU A 151 11.40 -9.01 7.47
CA LEU A 151 10.91 -10.27 8.07
C LEU A 151 11.90 -10.90 9.05
N GLU A 152 13.10 -10.35 9.18
CA GLU A 152 14.13 -10.82 10.14
C GLU A 152 14.42 -12.33 10.02
N GLY A 153 14.35 -12.87 8.79
CA GLY A 153 14.57 -14.29 8.51
C GLY A 153 13.34 -15.19 8.68
N ASN A 154 12.20 -14.65 9.08
CA ASN A 154 10.94 -15.40 9.17
C ASN A 154 10.23 -15.49 7.82
N SER A 155 9.37 -16.50 7.66
CA SER A 155 8.45 -16.56 6.52
C SER A 155 7.22 -15.71 6.79
N PRO A 156 6.68 -14.98 5.79
CA PRO A 156 5.44 -14.25 5.97
C PRO A 156 4.23 -15.19 6.01
N ILE A 157 3.14 -14.70 6.61
CA ILE A 157 1.82 -15.32 6.53
C ILE A 157 1.12 -14.77 5.29
N LEU A 158 0.80 -15.65 4.34
CA LEU A 158 0.25 -15.29 3.03
C LEU A 158 -1.17 -15.82 2.85
N SER A 159 -1.92 -15.18 1.96
CA SER A 159 -3.13 -15.78 1.39
C SER A 159 -2.77 -16.76 0.27
N PRO A 160 -3.62 -17.77 -0.04
CA PRO A 160 -3.40 -18.65 -1.20
C PRO A 160 -3.22 -17.90 -2.53
N LYS A 161 -3.87 -16.74 -2.66
CA LYS A 161 -3.69 -15.86 -3.82
C LYS A 161 -2.26 -15.31 -3.89
N ASP A 162 -1.76 -14.76 -2.78
CA ASP A 162 -0.45 -14.11 -2.73
C ASP A 162 0.71 -15.09 -2.92
N GLU A 163 0.53 -16.34 -2.51
CA GLU A 163 1.49 -17.43 -2.73
C GLU A 163 1.69 -17.77 -4.22
N THR A 164 0.67 -17.55 -5.04
CA THR A 164 0.63 -17.98 -6.45
C THR A 164 0.80 -16.87 -7.46
N LEU A 165 0.98 -15.63 -7.02
CA LEU A 165 1.21 -14.50 -7.92
C LEU A 165 2.45 -14.73 -8.81
N PRO A 166 2.44 -14.22 -10.06
CA PRO A 166 3.57 -14.33 -10.97
C PRO A 166 4.76 -13.48 -10.48
N PHE A 167 5.94 -13.81 -10.97
CA PHE A 167 7.12 -12.95 -10.82
C PHE A 167 7.02 -11.71 -11.71
N PHE A 168 7.79 -10.68 -11.36
CA PHE A 168 7.94 -9.47 -12.15
C PHE A 168 8.58 -9.79 -13.51
N ASP A 169 7.96 -9.30 -14.57
CA ASP A 169 8.48 -9.40 -15.93
C ASP A 169 8.87 -8.00 -16.43
N ALA A 170 10.17 -7.72 -16.51
CA ALA A 170 10.68 -6.42 -16.96
C ALA A 170 10.35 -6.10 -18.42
N THR A 171 9.88 -7.07 -19.21
CA THR A 171 9.48 -6.93 -20.61
C THR A 171 7.98 -6.72 -20.79
N ALA A 172 7.18 -6.95 -19.72
CA ALA A 172 5.74 -6.79 -19.78
C ALA A 172 5.34 -5.31 -19.83
N SER A 173 4.23 -5.03 -20.51
CA SER A 173 3.54 -3.76 -20.41
C SER A 173 2.50 -3.84 -19.28
N TYR A 174 2.78 -3.14 -18.18
CA TYR A 174 1.86 -3.10 -17.04
C TYR A 174 0.90 -1.90 -17.16
N PHE A 175 1.45 -0.70 -17.48
CA PHE A 175 0.74 0.58 -17.60
C PHE A 175 1.30 1.46 -18.71
#